data_91cbf6d7d4f508c735db4bc2483cf8e4
#
_entry.id   91cbf6d7d4f508c735db4bc2483cf8e4
#
_cell.length_a   1.000
_cell.length_b   1.000
_cell.length_c   1.000
_cell.angle_alpha   90.00
_cell.angle_beta   90.00
_cell.angle_gamma   90.00
#
_symmetry.space_group_name_H-M   'P 1'
#
loop_
_entity.id
_entity.type
_entity.pdbx_description
1 polymer ?
#
loop_
_entity_poly.entity_id
_entity_poly.type
_entity_poly.pdbx_seq_one_letter_code
_entity_poly.pdbx_strand_id
1 'polypeptide(L)'
;MDVTNRQYALDLDAKDPLAKFRDEFVINNPEICYLDGNSLGRLPKRTIKVINDFLINDWGAKVVEGWSDWIEEPFLTGDLLGRTTLGAAAGQVLVTDTTSVNFYQLAGAALAARPDRKTIIIDGANFPTDRYILQGYAKERGLNLVVINNEDPAISEHERITPEILEKYMSEDVAFVTFEVIQY
;
A
#
# COMPACT_ATOMS: atom_id res chain seq x y z
N MET A 1 1.59 -31.37 19.18
CA MET A 1 2.84 -30.60 19.28
C MET A 1 2.49 -29.31 19.99
N ASP A 2 3.17 -28.99 21.08
CA ASP A 2 2.86 -27.77 21.85
C ASP A 2 3.53 -26.56 21.16
N VAL A 3 2.74 -25.80 20.41
CA VAL A 3 3.21 -24.62 19.67
C VAL A 3 3.58 -23.43 20.57
N THR A 4 3.26 -23.50 21.86
CA THR A 4 3.62 -22.47 22.83
C THR A 4 5.01 -22.70 23.45
N ASN A 5 5.61 -23.87 23.19
CA ASN A 5 6.93 -24.20 23.68
C ASN A 5 8.01 -23.44 22.90
N ARG A 6 8.89 -22.74 23.64
CA ARG A 6 10.02 -22.01 23.05
C ARG A 6 10.92 -22.88 22.17
N GLN A 7 11.14 -24.16 22.57
CA GLN A 7 11.97 -25.06 21.78
C GLN A 7 11.39 -25.32 20.39
N TYR A 8 10.06 -25.38 20.28
CA TYR A 8 9.39 -25.50 18.98
C TYR A 8 9.72 -24.32 18.04
N ALA A 9 9.71 -23.09 18.57
CA ALA A 9 10.07 -21.91 17.78
C ALA A 9 11.56 -21.94 17.37
N LEU A 10 12.47 -22.29 18.27
CA LEU A 10 13.89 -22.42 17.97
C LEU A 10 14.18 -23.50 16.92
N ASP A 11 13.43 -24.59 16.93
CA ASP A 11 13.56 -25.66 15.94
C ASP A 11 13.06 -25.24 14.55
N LEU A 12 12.07 -24.34 14.48
CA LEU A 12 11.63 -23.71 13.25
C LEU A 12 12.68 -22.73 12.72
N ASP A 13 13.20 -21.85 13.57
CA ASP A 13 14.25 -20.89 13.22
C ASP A 13 15.49 -21.58 12.65
N ALA A 14 15.90 -22.70 13.28
CA ALA A 14 17.05 -23.49 12.81
C ALA A 14 16.86 -24.11 11.42
N LYS A 15 15.62 -24.26 10.97
CA LYS A 15 15.28 -24.85 9.65
C LYS A 15 14.82 -23.80 8.64
N ASP A 16 14.75 -22.53 9.02
CA ASP A 16 14.26 -21.46 8.15
C ASP A 16 15.24 -21.21 6.99
N PRO A 17 14.84 -21.51 5.73
CA PRO A 17 15.69 -21.26 4.57
C PRO A 17 15.89 -19.78 4.29
N LEU A 18 15.06 -18.90 4.88
CA LEU A 18 15.11 -17.46 4.73
C LEU A 18 15.98 -16.77 5.80
N ALA A 19 16.43 -17.48 6.83
CA ALA A 19 17.22 -16.93 7.93
C ALA A 19 18.42 -16.09 7.45
N LYS A 20 19.07 -16.51 6.37
CA LYS A 20 20.21 -15.80 5.75
C LYS A 20 19.90 -14.38 5.28
N PHE A 21 18.65 -14.09 4.95
CA PHE A 21 18.24 -12.74 4.49
C PHE A 21 18.13 -11.75 5.63
N ARG A 22 18.08 -12.20 6.90
CA ARG A 22 18.09 -11.29 8.04
C ARG A 22 19.31 -10.38 8.06
N ASP A 23 20.45 -10.89 7.62
CA ASP A 23 21.72 -10.17 7.60
C ASP A 23 21.76 -9.08 6.52
N GLU A 24 20.83 -9.08 5.58
CA GLU A 24 20.71 -8.04 4.54
C GLU A 24 20.11 -6.73 5.07
N PHE A 25 19.54 -6.76 6.28
CA PHE A 25 18.86 -5.60 6.86
C PHE A 25 19.67 -4.96 8.00
N VAL A 26 19.43 -3.67 8.23
CA VAL A 26 19.97 -2.95 9.38
C VAL A 26 19.14 -3.29 10.62
N ILE A 27 19.77 -3.94 11.58
CA ILE A 27 19.16 -4.32 12.87
C ILE A 27 20.04 -3.76 13.98
N ASN A 28 19.73 -2.55 14.44
CA ASN A 28 20.52 -1.88 15.47
C ASN A 28 20.22 -2.39 16.87
N ASN A 29 18.99 -2.92 17.10
CA ASN A 29 18.60 -3.51 18.37
C ASN A 29 17.98 -4.89 18.13
N PRO A 30 18.75 -5.97 18.36
CA PRO A 30 18.28 -7.34 18.17
C PRO A 30 17.24 -7.81 19.18
N GLU A 31 17.10 -7.11 20.31
CA GLU A 31 16.11 -7.43 21.35
C GLU A 31 14.69 -7.03 20.96
N ILE A 32 14.54 -6.13 19.98
CA ILE A 32 13.22 -5.72 19.49
C ILE A 32 12.71 -6.74 18.48
N CYS A 33 11.62 -7.40 18.83
CA CYS A 33 10.82 -8.21 17.91
C CYS A 33 9.95 -7.26 17.05
N TYR A 34 10.49 -6.81 15.91
CA TYR A 34 9.78 -5.90 15.01
C TYR A 34 8.90 -6.68 14.04
N LEU A 35 7.59 -6.58 14.19
CA LEU A 35 6.57 -7.30 13.42
C LEU A 35 5.71 -6.39 12.53
N ASP A 36 5.99 -5.08 12.53
CA ASP A 36 5.22 -4.07 11.80
C ASP A 36 5.87 -3.69 10.45
N GLY A 37 6.34 -4.69 9.73
CA GLY A 37 6.98 -4.49 8.41
C GLY A 37 6.02 -4.04 7.30
N ASN A 38 4.71 -4.16 7.52
CA ASN A 38 3.68 -3.64 6.62
C ASN A 38 3.54 -2.11 6.72
N SER A 39 3.71 -1.51 7.89
CA SER A 39 3.73 -0.06 8.06
C SER A 39 5.03 0.54 7.55
N LEU A 40 6.17 0.00 7.98
CA LEU A 40 7.49 0.41 7.54
C LEU A 40 8.45 -0.79 7.54
N GLY A 41 8.90 -1.20 6.37
CA GLY A 41 9.89 -2.27 6.23
C GLY A 41 11.24 -1.89 6.84
N ARG A 42 12.00 -2.89 7.33
CA ARG A 42 13.37 -2.68 7.78
C ARG A 42 14.25 -2.21 6.61
N LEU A 43 15.18 -1.31 6.91
CA LEU A 43 16.10 -0.75 5.92
C LEU A 43 17.08 -1.81 5.39
N PRO A 44 17.07 -2.15 4.10
CA PRO A 44 18.10 -3.00 3.52
C PRO A 44 19.46 -2.29 3.50
N LYS A 45 20.53 -3.00 3.86
CA LYS A 45 21.91 -2.43 3.82
C LYS A 45 22.30 -1.95 2.42
N ARG A 46 21.85 -2.67 1.39
CA ARG A 46 22.08 -2.28 -0.01
C ARG A 46 21.49 -0.92 -0.34
N THR A 47 20.33 -0.55 0.23
CA THR A 47 19.68 0.73 -0.03
C THR A 47 20.56 1.91 0.35
N ILE A 48 21.28 1.82 1.48
CA ILE A 48 22.20 2.87 1.93
C ILE A 48 23.28 3.13 0.86
N LYS A 49 23.86 2.04 0.34
CA LYS A 49 24.90 2.15 -0.71
C LYS A 49 24.32 2.77 -1.99
N VAL A 50 23.20 2.27 -2.47
CA VAL A 50 22.56 2.74 -3.70
C VAL A 50 22.22 4.22 -3.62
N ILE A 51 21.65 4.68 -2.49
CA ILE A 51 21.30 6.09 -2.30
C ILE A 51 22.56 6.96 -2.26
N ASN A 52 23.60 6.55 -1.55
CA ASN A 52 24.85 7.31 -1.51
C ASN A 52 25.54 7.38 -2.88
N ASP A 53 25.57 6.28 -3.61
CA ASP A 53 26.13 6.23 -4.96
C ASP A 53 25.34 7.16 -5.89
N PHE A 54 24.02 7.14 -5.83
CA PHE A 54 23.15 8.03 -6.61
C PHE A 54 23.41 9.51 -6.29
N LEU A 55 23.47 9.88 -5.02
CA LEU A 55 23.70 11.27 -4.61
C LEU A 55 25.02 11.83 -5.15
N ILE A 56 26.07 11.02 -5.13
CA ILE A 56 27.42 11.47 -5.49
C ILE A 56 27.69 11.33 -6.99
N ASN A 57 27.45 10.14 -7.54
CA ASN A 57 27.89 9.75 -8.87
C ASN A 57 26.84 10.00 -9.97
N ASP A 58 25.58 10.12 -9.59
CA ASP A 58 24.49 10.42 -10.53
C ASP A 58 24.07 11.88 -10.38
N TRP A 59 23.36 12.23 -9.31
CA TRP A 59 22.87 13.60 -9.15
C TRP A 59 24.03 14.61 -9.07
N GLY A 60 24.99 14.38 -8.18
CA GLY A 60 26.12 15.31 -7.97
C GLY A 60 27.02 15.47 -9.20
N ALA A 61 27.24 14.40 -9.96
CA ALA A 61 28.11 14.41 -11.13
C ALA A 61 27.41 14.79 -12.43
N LYS A 62 26.17 14.31 -12.66
CA LYS A 62 25.45 14.47 -13.94
C LYS A 62 24.53 15.69 -13.95
N VAL A 63 24.06 16.14 -12.77
CA VAL A 63 23.11 17.26 -12.64
C VAL A 63 21.91 17.04 -13.58
N VAL A 64 21.57 17.99 -14.44
CA VAL A 64 20.44 17.90 -15.38
C VAL A 64 20.60 16.80 -16.44
N GLU A 65 21.83 16.43 -16.78
CA GLU A 65 22.09 15.36 -17.77
C GLU A 65 21.62 13.99 -17.28
N GLY A 66 21.52 13.79 -15.95
CA GLY A 66 21.01 12.57 -15.35
C GLY A 66 19.52 12.28 -15.64
N TRP A 67 18.75 13.27 -16.08
CA TRP A 67 17.34 13.10 -16.42
C TRP A 67 17.09 12.01 -17.46
N SER A 68 17.99 11.87 -18.44
CA SER A 68 17.87 10.84 -19.48
C SER A 68 17.90 9.41 -18.90
N ASP A 69 18.60 9.24 -17.77
CA ASP A 69 18.71 7.95 -17.11
C ASP A 69 17.53 7.75 -16.12
N TRP A 70 17.15 8.82 -15.40
CA TRP A 70 16.20 8.71 -14.29
C TRP A 70 14.73 8.65 -14.71
N ILE A 71 14.37 9.21 -15.87
CA ILE A 71 12.98 9.30 -16.32
C ILE A 71 12.34 7.92 -16.52
N GLU A 72 13.13 6.92 -16.84
CA GLU A 72 12.66 5.55 -17.07
C GLU A 72 12.63 4.70 -15.77
N GLU A 73 13.30 5.12 -14.71
CA GLU A 73 13.41 4.34 -13.46
C GLU A 73 12.06 3.99 -12.82
N PRO A 74 11.06 4.89 -12.79
CA PRO A 74 9.73 4.56 -12.26
C PRO A 74 9.06 3.40 -13.00
N PHE A 75 9.24 3.30 -14.30
CA PHE A 75 8.71 2.23 -15.14
C PHE A 75 9.50 0.94 -14.97
N LEU A 76 10.83 1.00 -15.00
CA LEU A 76 11.70 -0.16 -14.83
C LEU A 76 11.49 -0.81 -13.46
N THR A 77 11.43 0.00 -12.41
CA THR A 77 11.13 -0.46 -11.04
C THR A 77 9.69 -0.99 -10.94
N GLY A 78 8.75 -0.33 -11.61
CA GLY A 78 7.36 -0.77 -11.70
C GLY A 78 7.24 -2.15 -12.35
N ASP A 79 7.89 -2.37 -13.46
CA ASP A 79 7.91 -3.66 -14.16
C ASP A 79 8.56 -4.77 -13.31
N LEU A 80 9.62 -4.43 -12.56
CA LEU A 80 10.25 -5.37 -11.64
C LEU A 80 9.28 -5.79 -10.52
N LEU A 81 8.64 -4.84 -9.86
CA LEU A 81 7.62 -5.11 -8.83
C LEU A 81 6.42 -5.86 -9.41
N GLY A 82 5.92 -5.43 -10.54
CA GLY A 82 4.80 -6.09 -11.24
C GLY A 82 5.07 -7.57 -11.46
N ARG A 83 6.21 -7.89 -12.06
CA ARG A 83 6.61 -9.26 -12.36
C ARG A 83 6.87 -10.12 -11.13
N THR A 84 7.53 -9.55 -10.11
CA THR A 84 8.03 -10.36 -8.98
C THR A 84 7.04 -10.50 -7.84
N THR A 85 6.12 -9.54 -7.66
CA THR A 85 5.26 -9.49 -6.48
C THR A 85 3.76 -9.42 -6.79
N LEU A 86 3.38 -8.77 -7.91
CA LEU A 86 1.98 -8.50 -8.21
C LEU A 86 1.39 -9.40 -9.30
N GLY A 87 2.24 -10.12 -10.05
CA GLY A 87 1.80 -10.91 -11.20
C GLY A 87 1.30 -10.04 -12.37
N ALA A 88 1.71 -8.76 -12.42
CA ALA A 88 1.34 -7.83 -13.48
C ALA A 88 2.27 -7.95 -14.70
N ALA A 89 1.74 -7.65 -15.88
CA ALA A 89 2.51 -7.57 -17.12
C ALA A 89 3.35 -6.27 -17.18
N ALA A 90 4.32 -6.24 -18.07
CA ALA A 90 5.13 -5.04 -18.33
C ALA A 90 4.24 -3.84 -18.72
N GLY A 91 4.61 -2.67 -18.23
CA GLY A 91 3.88 -1.42 -18.46
C GLY A 91 2.62 -1.23 -17.62
N GLN A 92 2.29 -2.16 -16.71
CA GLN A 92 1.08 -2.08 -15.87
C GLN A 92 1.33 -1.49 -14.49
N VAL A 93 2.58 -1.33 -14.08
CA VAL A 93 2.94 -0.81 -12.76
C VAL A 93 3.86 0.38 -12.91
N LEU A 94 3.56 1.44 -12.20
CA LEU A 94 4.38 2.65 -12.12
C LEU A 94 4.71 2.92 -10.65
N VAL A 95 5.98 3.10 -10.33
CA VAL A 95 6.42 3.55 -9.01
C VAL A 95 6.53 5.07 -9.02
N THR A 96 5.67 5.73 -8.30
CA THR A 96 5.62 7.19 -8.25
C THR A 96 5.07 7.65 -6.91
N ASP A 97 5.45 8.85 -6.52
CA ASP A 97 4.88 9.63 -5.43
C ASP A 97 4.64 8.88 -4.09
N THR A 98 3.74 9.37 -3.28
CA THR A 98 3.28 8.74 -2.03
C THR A 98 1.93 8.07 -2.23
N THR A 99 1.57 7.13 -1.35
CA THR A 99 0.25 6.48 -1.35
C THR A 99 -0.88 7.51 -1.37
N SER A 100 -0.78 8.58 -0.56
CA SER A 100 -1.82 9.61 -0.50
C SER A 100 -1.98 10.37 -1.82
N VAL A 101 -0.86 10.73 -2.49
CA VAL A 101 -0.92 11.43 -3.77
C VAL A 101 -1.46 10.51 -4.85
N ASN A 102 -0.98 9.28 -4.90
CA ASN A 102 -1.47 8.28 -5.85
C ASN A 102 -2.96 8.00 -5.66
N PHE A 103 -3.40 7.83 -4.41
CA PHE A 103 -4.81 7.62 -4.10
C PHE A 103 -5.67 8.82 -4.51
N TYR A 104 -5.22 10.05 -4.22
CA TYR A 104 -5.90 11.26 -4.66
C TYR A 104 -6.07 11.30 -6.19
N GLN A 105 -5.00 11.03 -6.93
CA GLN A 105 -5.05 11.03 -8.40
C GLN A 105 -5.99 9.94 -8.94
N LEU A 106 -5.90 8.72 -8.42
CA LEU A 106 -6.75 7.60 -8.86
C LEU A 106 -8.23 7.82 -8.52
N ALA A 107 -8.53 8.31 -7.32
CA ALA A 107 -9.89 8.68 -6.93
C ALA A 107 -10.46 9.78 -7.83
N GLY A 108 -9.65 10.81 -8.14
CA GLY A 108 -10.03 11.86 -9.07
C GLY A 108 -10.32 11.35 -10.49
N ALA A 109 -9.49 10.41 -10.97
CA ALA A 109 -9.67 9.77 -12.29
C ALA A 109 -10.93 8.88 -12.30
N ALA A 110 -11.18 8.11 -11.23
CA ALA A 110 -12.39 7.29 -11.11
C ALA A 110 -13.67 8.13 -11.13
N LEU A 111 -13.68 9.25 -10.41
CA LEU A 111 -14.79 10.21 -10.44
C LEU A 111 -14.98 10.84 -11.82
N ALA A 112 -13.91 11.19 -12.52
CA ALA A 112 -13.97 11.74 -13.87
C ALA A 112 -14.50 10.72 -14.88
N ALA A 113 -14.23 9.44 -14.69
CA ALA A 113 -14.73 8.36 -15.53
C ALA A 113 -16.24 8.08 -15.34
N ARG A 114 -16.85 8.60 -14.28
CA ARG A 114 -18.27 8.41 -13.94
C ARG A 114 -18.91 9.76 -13.52
N PRO A 115 -18.93 10.77 -14.41
CA PRO A 115 -19.32 12.15 -14.03
C PRO A 115 -20.78 12.27 -13.55
N ASP A 116 -21.63 11.37 -13.99
CA ASP A 116 -23.06 11.37 -13.64
C ASP A 116 -23.37 10.71 -12.30
N ARG A 117 -22.39 10.06 -11.68
CA ARG A 117 -22.55 9.37 -10.40
C ARG A 117 -22.07 10.24 -9.23
N LYS A 118 -22.77 10.17 -8.12
CA LYS A 118 -22.56 11.08 -6.98
C LYS A 118 -22.15 10.41 -5.67
N THR A 119 -22.07 9.09 -5.64
CA THR A 119 -21.79 8.36 -4.40
C THR A 119 -20.44 7.65 -4.45
N ILE A 120 -19.66 7.80 -3.38
CA ILE A 120 -18.42 7.07 -3.11
C ILE A 120 -18.66 6.18 -1.92
N ILE A 121 -18.21 4.94 -1.96
CA ILE A 121 -18.28 4.02 -0.82
C ILE A 121 -16.88 3.69 -0.33
N ILE A 122 -16.67 3.79 0.97
CA ILE A 122 -15.41 3.44 1.66
C ILE A 122 -15.67 2.60 2.90
N ASP A 123 -14.77 1.68 3.19
CA ASP A 123 -14.70 0.96 4.45
C ASP A 123 -14.33 1.91 5.61
N GLY A 124 -15.03 1.83 6.72
CA GLY A 124 -14.77 2.63 7.91
C GLY A 124 -13.45 2.30 8.60
N ALA A 125 -12.94 1.08 8.42
CA ALA A 125 -11.63 0.63 8.89
C ALA A 125 -10.47 0.98 7.92
N ASN A 126 -10.76 1.66 6.83
CA ASN A 126 -9.77 2.12 5.86
C ASN A 126 -8.79 3.12 6.48
N PHE A 127 -7.57 3.19 5.92
CA PHE A 127 -6.55 4.08 6.43
C PHE A 127 -7.05 5.54 6.49
N PRO A 128 -6.88 6.25 7.62
CA PRO A 128 -7.52 7.55 7.84
C PRO A 128 -7.28 8.59 6.75
N THR A 129 -6.07 8.61 6.15
CA THR A 129 -5.71 9.56 5.09
C THR A 129 -6.59 9.37 3.84
N ASP A 130 -6.92 8.15 3.46
CA ASP A 130 -7.74 7.86 2.29
C ASP A 130 -9.16 8.37 2.51
N ARG A 131 -9.70 8.17 3.71
CA ARG A 131 -10.98 8.75 4.10
C ARG A 131 -10.98 10.28 4.05
N TYR A 132 -9.90 10.93 4.54
CA TYR A 132 -9.81 12.40 4.49
C TYR A 132 -9.74 12.94 3.06
N ILE A 133 -9.04 12.24 2.16
CA ILE A 133 -8.99 12.57 0.74
C ILE A 133 -10.40 12.52 0.13
N LEU A 134 -11.14 11.44 0.41
CA LEU A 134 -12.51 11.29 -0.12
C LEU A 134 -13.50 12.27 0.50
N GLN A 135 -13.35 12.63 1.78
CA GLN A 135 -14.12 13.71 2.40
C GLN A 135 -13.85 15.06 1.71
N GLY A 136 -12.59 15.31 1.32
CA GLY A 136 -12.21 16.48 0.53
C GLY A 136 -12.94 16.52 -0.80
N TYR A 137 -12.88 15.43 -1.58
CA TYR A 137 -13.60 15.31 -2.85
C TYR A 137 -15.11 15.45 -2.70
N ALA A 138 -15.69 14.79 -1.70
CA ALA A 138 -17.14 14.86 -1.44
C ALA A 138 -17.59 16.29 -1.16
N LYS A 139 -16.84 17.01 -0.32
CA LYS A 139 -17.12 18.42 0.00
C LYS A 139 -16.95 19.33 -1.21
N GLU A 140 -15.86 19.19 -1.97
CA GLU A 140 -15.54 20.06 -3.11
C GLU A 140 -16.53 19.89 -4.25
N ARG A 141 -16.94 18.65 -4.54
CA ARG A 141 -17.76 18.31 -5.71
C ARG A 141 -19.22 18.03 -5.39
N GLY A 142 -19.64 18.17 -4.13
CA GLY A 142 -21.02 17.92 -3.70
C GLY A 142 -21.42 16.46 -3.85
N LEU A 143 -20.52 15.53 -3.49
CA LEU A 143 -20.74 14.08 -3.59
C LEU A 143 -21.17 13.50 -2.22
N ASN A 144 -21.81 12.35 -2.25
CA ASN A 144 -22.11 11.54 -1.08
C ASN A 144 -20.93 10.63 -0.76
N LEU A 145 -20.42 10.67 0.47
CA LEU A 145 -19.46 9.70 0.97
C LEU A 145 -20.17 8.76 1.95
N VAL A 146 -20.33 7.52 1.54
CA VAL A 146 -20.89 6.44 2.36
C VAL A 146 -19.74 5.70 3.02
N VAL A 147 -19.68 5.74 4.33
CA VAL A 147 -18.69 5.03 5.13
C VAL A 147 -19.39 3.81 5.74
N ILE A 148 -19.02 2.62 5.29
CA ILE A 148 -19.53 1.38 5.89
C ILE A 148 -18.73 1.12 7.16
N ASN A 149 -19.38 1.29 8.31
CA ASN A 149 -18.77 1.11 9.62
C ASN A 149 -19.16 -0.23 10.24
N ASN A 150 -18.27 -0.76 11.07
CA ASN A 150 -18.57 -1.88 11.96
C ASN A 150 -19.60 -1.52 13.04
N GLU A 151 -20.02 -0.25 13.14
CA GLU A 151 -21.09 0.22 14.01
C GLU A 151 -22.50 -0.03 13.42
N ASP A 152 -22.60 -0.44 12.16
CA ASP A 152 -23.87 -0.92 11.61
C ASP A 152 -24.29 -2.18 12.39
N PRO A 153 -25.47 -2.18 13.07
CA PRO A 153 -25.95 -3.34 13.83
C PRO A 153 -26.09 -4.64 13.00
N ALA A 154 -26.07 -4.51 11.68
CA ALA A 154 -26.08 -5.63 10.75
C ALA A 154 -24.69 -6.23 10.50
N ILE A 155 -23.62 -5.57 11.00
CA ILE A 155 -22.23 -5.97 10.85
C ILE A 155 -21.67 -6.21 12.25
N SER A 156 -21.26 -7.45 12.57
CA SER A 156 -20.63 -7.70 13.87
C SER A 156 -19.27 -7.00 13.96
N GLU A 157 -18.83 -6.64 15.18
CA GLU A 157 -17.57 -5.92 15.45
C GLU A 157 -16.30 -6.55 14.82
N HIS A 158 -16.41 -7.77 14.32
CA HIS A 158 -15.32 -8.57 13.74
C HIS A 158 -15.60 -9.00 12.31
N GLU A 159 -16.74 -8.61 11.74
CA GLU A 159 -17.08 -8.97 10.37
C GLU A 159 -16.45 -8.01 9.38
N ARG A 160 -15.69 -8.58 8.47
CA ARG A 160 -15.21 -7.88 7.28
C ARG A 160 -16.42 -7.56 6.39
N ILE A 161 -16.33 -6.47 5.65
CA ILE A 161 -17.33 -6.14 4.64
C ILE A 161 -17.33 -7.26 3.60
N THR A 162 -18.41 -8.03 3.58
CA THR A 162 -18.61 -9.09 2.58
C THR A 162 -19.30 -8.53 1.34
N PRO A 163 -19.29 -9.25 0.20
CA PRO A 163 -20.07 -8.86 -0.97
C PRO A 163 -21.55 -8.61 -0.68
N GLU A 164 -22.17 -9.42 0.19
CA GLU A 164 -23.57 -9.32 0.57
C GLU A 164 -23.87 -8.06 1.39
N ILE A 165 -22.91 -7.62 2.21
CA ILE A 165 -23.00 -6.35 2.93
C ILE A 165 -22.86 -5.20 1.94
N LEU A 166 -21.83 -5.24 1.08
CA LEU A 166 -21.59 -4.21 0.09
C LEU A 166 -22.79 -4.02 -0.84
N GLU A 167 -23.42 -5.12 -1.27
CA GLU A 167 -24.58 -5.08 -2.18
C GLU A 167 -25.72 -4.21 -1.65
N LYS A 168 -25.90 -4.13 -0.32
CA LYS A 168 -26.93 -3.28 0.30
C LYS A 168 -26.69 -1.77 0.09
N TYR A 169 -25.46 -1.38 -0.16
CA TYR A 169 -25.03 0.02 -0.38
C TYR A 169 -24.85 0.35 -1.87
N MET A 170 -24.86 -0.67 -2.74
CA MET A 170 -24.68 -0.47 -4.18
C MET A 170 -25.94 0.12 -4.81
N SER A 171 -25.75 1.08 -5.70
CA SER A 171 -26.78 1.67 -6.55
C SER A 171 -26.18 2.14 -7.86
N GLU A 172 -27.01 2.53 -8.81
CA GLU A 172 -26.54 3.10 -10.08
C GLU A 172 -25.81 4.44 -9.91
N ASP A 173 -26.00 5.11 -8.77
CA ASP A 173 -25.35 6.38 -8.42
C ASP A 173 -23.92 6.20 -7.86
N VAL A 174 -23.48 4.98 -7.57
CA VAL A 174 -22.14 4.72 -7.03
C VAL A 174 -21.09 4.89 -8.12
N ALA A 175 -20.21 5.90 -7.94
CA ALA A 175 -19.09 6.18 -8.84
C ALA A 175 -17.97 5.15 -8.71
N PHE A 176 -17.55 4.87 -7.47
CA PHE A 176 -16.60 3.80 -7.15
C PHE A 176 -16.67 3.40 -5.68
N VAL A 177 -16.07 2.27 -5.40
CA VAL A 177 -15.88 1.71 -4.05
C VAL A 177 -14.41 1.53 -3.79
N THR A 178 -13.97 1.73 -2.53
CA THR A 178 -12.59 1.50 -2.11
C THR A 178 -12.55 0.72 -0.79
N PHE A 179 -11.75 -0.33 -0.78
CA PHE A 179 -11.51 -1.19 0.36
C PHE A 179 -10.04 -1.51 0.46
N GLU A 180 -9.56 -1.72 1.67
CA GLU A 180 -8.22 -2.22 1.91
C GLU A 180 -8.20 -3.74 1.98
N VAL A 181 -7.13 -4.34 1.46
CA VAL A 181 -6.88 -5.79 1.61
C VAL A 181 -6.47 -6.10 3.04
N ILE A 182 -5.71 -5.20 3.65
CA ILE A 182 -5.23 -5.30 5.04
C ILE A 182 -5.79 -4.09 5.79
N GLN A 183 -6.58 -4.36 6.80
CA GLN A 183 -7.14 -3.31 7.65
C GLN A 183 -6.11 -2.80 8.65
N TYR A 184 -6.18 -1.52 8.90
CA TYR A 184 -5.36 -0.81 9.86
C TYR A 184 -5.84 -1.05 11.29
#